data_f23bec688373d787799f12f085c22546
#
_entry.id   f23bec688373d787799f12f085c22546
#
_cell.length_a   1.000
_cell.length_b   1.000
_cell.length_c   1.000
_cell.angle_alpha   90.00
_cell.angle_beta   90.00
_cell.angle_gamma   90.00
#
_symmetry.space_group_name_H-M   'P 1'
#
loop_
_entity.id
_entity.type
_entity.pdbx_description
1 polymer ?
#
loop_
_entity_poly.entity_id
_entity_poly.type
_entity_poly.pdbx_seq_one_letter_code
_entity_poly.pdbx_strand_id
1 'polypeptide(L)'
;MDAYIARKTCQTYEVDDFQHNFEVSRNRSENLESQLWGLHIHSTYYEVLVFVSGNVDFWIEGRRKKLEYGDVVIVNPRELHRIYVYDTSLYDRIVIHVSDSTLKDMSTAQTNILRVFHKNKAHILHFSKEEMEQFLSNHHQMPNLWNKKEFGADILGDAWLQILMIQIAQKMRQAEGEGEQEVTIGLVGKTLEYINENLTKDISAQDIADALNVSRSYLSHMFKKSTGYGLWNYVITKRLVYAQKLLWGGSSVTEACYESGFRDYAHFIKSFTKTFGCS
;
A
#
# COMPACT_ATOMS: atom_id res chain seq x y z
N MET A 1 -19.59 -14.22 -0.17
CA MET A 1 -19.28 -15.15 0.91
C MET A 1 -17.98 -15.81 0.51
N ASP A 2 -16.84 -15.20 0.88
CA ASP A 2 -15.65 -16.01 1.04
C ASP A 2 -14.60 -15.19 1.76
N ALA A 3 -14.39 -15.69 2.86
CA ALA A 3 -13.63 -15.32 3.98
C ALA A 3 -12.13 -15.27 3.62
N TYR A 4 -11.54 -14.11 3.69
CA TYR A 4 -10.13 -14.03 4.01
C TYR A 4 -9.97 -14.41 5.49
N ILE A 5 -9.72 -15.68 5.73
CA ILE A 5 -9.43 -16.22 7.05
C ILE A 5 -8.06 -15.70 7.47
N ALA A 6 -8.05 -14.86 8.48
CA ALA A 6 -6.85 -14.45 9.19
C ALA A 6 -6.10 -15.67 9.72
N ARG A 7 -5.00 -16.04 9.11
CA ARG A 7 -4.05 -16.98 9.74
C ARG A 7 -3.16 -16.21 10.70
N LYS A 8 -3.15 -16.68 11.93
CA LYS A 8 -2.27 -16.25 13.02
C LYS A 8 -0.81 -16.55 12.70
N THR A 9 -0.18 -15.76 11.88
CA THR A 9 1.29 -15.65 11.83
C THR A 9 1.64 -14.35 11.12
N CYS A 10 2.66 -13.68 11.58
CA CYS A 10 3.22 -12.47 11.00
C CYS A 10 3.81 -12.80 9.61
N GLN A 11 2.97 -12.90 8.60
CA GLN A 11 3.35 -13.16 7.21
C GLN A 11 2.96 -11.94 6.39
N THR A 12 3.90 -11.43 5.63
CA THR A 12 3.64 -10.51 4.53
C THR A 12 2.88 -11.30 3.46
N TYR A 13 1.65 -10.90 3.16
CA TYR A 13 0.89 -11.47 2.06
C TYR A 13 0.97 -10.54 0.88
N GLU A 14 1.40 -11.08 -0.23
CA GLU A 14 1.22 -10.52 -1.55
C GLU A 14 -0.06 -11.12 -2.13
N VAL A 15 -1.01 -10.27 -2.49
CA VAL A 15 -2.22 -10.69 -3.20
C VAL A 15 -2.02 -10.25 -4.65
N ASP A 16 -1.44 -11.11 -5.47
CA ASP A 16 -1.16 -10.84 -6.88
C ASP A 16 -2.12 -11.54 -7.85
N ASP A 17 -3.28 -12.01 -7.38
CA ASP A 17 -4.20 -12.78 -8.21
C ASP A 17 -5.43 -11.95 -8.59
N PHE A 18 -5.21 -10.88 -9.39
CA PHE A 18 -6.31 -10.16 -10.00
C PHE A 18 -6.66 -10.77 -11.37
N GLN A 19 -7.89 -11.20 -11.53
CA GLN A 19 -8.45 -11.56 -12.86
C GLN A 19 -8.48 -10.36 -13.81
N HIS A 20 -8.42 -9.13 -13.24
CA HIS A 20 -8.34 -7.85 -13.94
C HIS A 20 -7.22 -7.01 -13.31
N ASN A 21 -6.63 -6.07 -14.05
CA ASN A 21 -5.61 -5.16 -13.57
C ASN A 21 -6.13 -4.12 -12.53
N PHE A 22 -7.30 -4.35 -11.98
CA PHE A 22 -7.92 -3.58 -10.90
C PHE A 22 -8.94 -4.43 -10.13
N GLU A 23 -9.24 -4.01 -8.90
CA GLU A 23 -10.31 -4.54 -8.06
C GLU A 23 -10.97 -3.39 -7.30
N VAL A 24 -12.28 -3.43 -7.14
CA VAL A 24 -13.02 -2.50 -6.30
C VAL A 24 -13.94 -3.30 -5.37
N SER A 25 -13.79 -3.09 -4.09
CA SER A 25 -14.61 -3.77 -3.08
C SER A 25 -15.10 -2.81 -2.01
N ARG A 26 -16.35 -2.98 -1.54
CA ARG A 26 -16.83 -2.35 -0.32
C ARG A 26 -16.97 -3.40 0.76
N ASN A 27 -16.22 -3.24 1.82
CA ASN A 27 -16.17 -4.20 2.91
C ASN A 27 -16.80 -3.59 4.16
N ARG A 28 -17.85 -4.25 4.65
CA ARG A 28 -18.50 -3.96 5.93
C ARG A 28 -18.25 -5.11 6.87
N SER A 29 -17.53 -4.88 7.91
CA SER A 29 -17.15 -5.91 8.87
C SER A 29 -17.70 -5.54 10.24
N GLU A 30 -18.53 -6.42 10.80
CA GLU A 30 -19.04 -6.31 12.17
C GLU A 30 -18.35 -7.36 13.04
N ASN A 31 -18.26 -7.11 14.33
CA ASN A 31 -17.68 -8.05 15.31
C ASN A 31 -16.23 -8.48 15.00
N LEU A 32 -15.45 -7.62 14.38
CA LEU A 32 -14.01 -7.81 14.35
C LEU A 32 -13.52 -7.63 15.81
N GLU A 33 -13.18 -8.74 16.46
CA GLU A 33 -12.32 -8.66 17.64
C GLU A 33 -11.08 -7.87 17.25
N SER A 34 -10.48 -7.12 18.19
CA SER A 34 -9.29 -6.30 17.93
C SER A 34 -8.25 -7.07 17.11
N GLN A 35 -8.37 -6.99 15.80
CA GLN A 35 -7.52 -7.72 14.87
C GLN A 35 -6.47 -6.77 14.33
N LEU A 36 -5.23 -7.11 14.61
CA LEU A 36 -4.08 -6.64 13.85
C LEU A 36 -4.11 -7.31 12.48
N TRP A 37 -4.59 -6.61 11.47
CA TRP A 37 -4.33 -7.05 10.11
C TRP A 37 -2.83 -7.04 9.91
N GLY A 38 -2.28 -8.16 9.45
CA GLY A 38 -0.84 -8.33 9.31
C GLY A 38 -0.21 -7.20 8.52
N LEU A 39 0.99 -6.81 8.90
CA LEU A 39 1.79 -5.89 8.11
C LEU A 39 2.01 -6.53 6.73
N HIS A 40 1.65 -5.85 5.65
CA HIS A 40 1.72 -6.38 4.30
C HIS A 40 2.19 -5.34 3.30
N ILE A 41 2.48 -5.77 2.10
CA ILE A 41 3.03 -4.97 1.02
C ILE A 41 2.45 -5.50 -0.30
N HIS A 42 2.17 -4.59 -1.21
CA HIS A 42 1.78 -4.90 -2.58
C HIS A 42 2.90 -4.48 -3.52
N SER A 43 3.24 -5.31 -4.50
CA SER A 43 4.38 -5.02 -5.37
C SER A 43 4.00 -4.28 -6.65
N THR A 44 2.78 -4.48 -7.15
CA THR A 44 2.38 -4.12 -8.52
C THR A 44 1.23 -3.14 -8.63
N TYR A 45 0.51 -2.87 -7.56
CA TYR A 45 -0.65 -2.01 -7.60
C TYR A 45 -0.68 -1.00 -6.45
N TYR A 46 -1.40 0.08 -6.69
CA TYR A 46 -1.81 1.04 -5.67
C TYR A 46 -3.02 0.49 -4.93
N GLU A 47 -3.05 0.68 -3.63
CA GLU A 47 -4.27 0.51 -2.85
C GLU A 47 -4.81 1.88 -2.47
N VAL A 48 -6.07 2.13 -2.76
CA VAL A 48 -6.79 3.31 -2.29
C VAL A 48 -7.87 2.83 -1.33
N LEU A 49 -7.76 3.20 -0.07
CA LEU A 49 -8.75 2.90 0.95
C LEU A 49 -9.55 4.16 1.29
N VAL A 50 -10.84 4.15 0.97
CA VAL A 50 -11.79 5.21 1.34
C VAL A 50 -12.48 4.80 2.62
N PHE A 51 -12.19 5.51 3.70
CA PHE A 51 -12.72 5.20 5.03
C PHE A 51 -14.10 5.83 5.22
N VAL A 52 -15.07 5.01 5.64
CA VAL A 52 -16.46 5.43 5.88
C VAL A 52 -16.78 5.46 7.38
N SER A 53 -16.48 4.38 8.10
CA SER A 53 -16.73 4.33 9.55
C SER A 53 -15.89 3.25 10.23
N GLY A 54 -15.72 3.39 11.54
CA GLY A 54 -15.02 2.43 12.40
C GLY A 54 -14.06 3.11 13.36
N ASN A 55 -13.52 2.34 14.29
CA ASN A 55 -12.46 2.80 15.19
C ASN A 55 -11.13 2.18 14.78
N VAL A 56 -10.45 2.85 13.87
CA VAL A 56 -9.33 2.30 13.10
C VAL A 56 -8.18 3.29 13.03
N ASP A 57 -6.97 2.78 13.24
CA ASP A 57 -5.74 3.48 12.84
C ASP A 57 -5.16 2.82 11.59
N PHE A 58 -4.65 3.63 10.70
CA PHE A 58 -3.84 3.19 9.57
C PHE A 58 -2.37 3.51 9.80
N TRP A 59 -1.53 2.54 9.58
CA TRP A 59 -0.08 2.69 9.64
C TRP A 59 0.51 2.43 8.24
N ILE A 60 1.31 3.38 7.75
CA ILE A 60 1.98 3.31 6.47
C ILE A 60 3.36 3.93 6.57
N GLU A 61 4.40 3.21 6.15
CA GLU A 61 5.79 3.68 6.11
C GLU A 61 6.18 4.49 7.37
N GLY A 62 5.89 3.96 8.57
CA GLY A 62 6.25 4.58 9.85
C GLY A 62 5.33 5.67 10.36
N ARG A 63 4.36 6.09 9.58
CA ARG A 63 3.34 7.08 9.96
C ARG A 63 2.09 6.36 10.42
N ARG A 64 1.46 6.87 11.47
CA ARG A 64 0.21 6.32 11.99
C ARG A 64 -0.80 7.44 12.14
N LYS A 65 -2.00 7.21 11.64
CA LYS A 65 -3.13 8.13 11.76
C LYS A 65 -4.38 7.37 12.18
N LYS A 66 -5.13 7.91 13.13
CA LYS A 66 -6.51 7.51 13.39
C LYS A 66 -7.36 8.03 12.25
N LEU A 67 -8.08 7.11 11.57
CA LEU A 67 -8.91 7.48 10.45
C LEU A 67 -10.22 8.11 10.90
N GLU A 68 -10.65 9.12 10.15
CA GLU A 68 -11.90 9.83 10.30
C GLU A 68 -12.73 9.73 9.02
N TYR A 69 -14.05 9.89 9.12
CA TYR A 69 -14.93 9.91 7.94
C TYR A 69 -14.41 10.91 6.90
N GLY A 70 -14.26 10.44 5.67
CA GLY A 70 -13.69 11.25 4.58
C GLY A 70 -12.18 11.04 4.35
N ASP A 71 -11.48 10.32 5.23
CA ASP A 71 -10.09 10.01 4.98
C ASP A 71 -9.97 8.98 3.84
N VAL A 72 -9.09 9.30 2.91
CA VAL A 72 -8.72 8.43 1.78
C VAL A 72 -7.23 8.14 1.89
N VAL A 73 -6.91 6.89 2.16
CA VAL A 73 -5.52 6.43 2.26
C VAL A 73 -5.05 5.94 0.90
N ILE A 74 -3.86 6.37 0.49
CA ILE A 74 -3.22 5.94 -0.75
C ILE A 74 -1.92 5.25 -0.39
N VAL A 75 -1.85 3.98 -0.72
CA VAL A 75 -0.66 3.14 -0.57
C VAL A 75 -0.06 2.94 -1.95
N ASN A 76 1.17 3.42 -2.13
CA ASN A 76 1.89 3.20 -3.37
C ASN A 76 2.43 1.76 -3.43
N PRO A 77 2.70 1.23 -4.63
CA PRO A 77 3.36 -0.06 -4.75
C PRO A 77 4.63 -0.13 -3.89
N ARG A 78 4.80 -1.23 -3.18
CA ARG A 78 5.96 -1.53 -2.30
C ARG A 78 6.02 -0.73 -1.01
N GLU A 79 4.94 -0.06 -0.61
CA GLU A 79 4.84 0.57 0.71
C GLU A 79 4.27 -0.41 1.73
N LEU A 80 4.96 -0.49 2.85
CA LEU A 80 4.55 -1.35 3.95
C LEU A 80 3.46 -0.68 4.77
N HIS A 81 2.33 -1.35 4.94
CA HIS A 81 1.19 -0.79 5.64
C HIS A 81 0.41 -1.84 6.43
N ARG A 82 -0.44 -1.39 7.33
CA ARG A 82 -1.38 -2.21 8.09
C ARG A 82 -2.49 -1.39 8.71
N ILE A 83 -3.54 -2.07 9.11
CA ILE A 83 -4.70 -1.52 9.78
C ILE A 83 -4.77 -2.07 11.21
N TYR A 84 -5.09 -1.19 12.16
CA TYR A 84 -5.42 -1.54 13.53
C TYR A 84 -6.89 -1.27 13.76
N VAL A 85 -7.67 -2.30 14.02
CA VAL A 85 -9.08 -2.20 14.40
C VAL A 85 -9.15 -2.37 15.92
N TYR A 86 -9.76 -1.41 16.63
CA TYR A 86 -9.72 -1.36 18.09
C TYR A 86 -10.92 -2.00 18.79
N ASP A 87 -12.04 -2.07 18.10
CA ASP A 87 -13.27 -2.58 18.68
C ASP A 87 -14.16 -3.27 17.63
N THR A 88 -15.31 -3.73 18.09
CA THR A 88 -16.31 -4.45 17.27
C THR A 88 -17.26 -3.52 16.51
N SER A 89 -17.01 -2.20 16.51
CA SER A 89 -17.83 -1.27 15.73
C SER A 89 -17.80 -1.59 14.24
N LEU A 90 -18.85 -1.18 13.54
CA LEU A 90 -18.92 -1.39 12.10
C LEU A 90 -17.74 -0.69 11.40
N TYR A 91 -16.84 -1.49 10.85
CA TYR A 91 -15.77 -1.01 9.99
C TYR A 91 -16.20 -1.06 8.54
N ASP A 92 -16.57 0.09 7.98
CA ASP A 92 -17.02 0.26 6.59
C ASP A 92 -15.95 1.02 5.80
N ARG A 93 -15.51 0.45 4.68
CA ARG A 93 -14.51 1.00 3.78
C ARG A 93 -14.72 0.52 2.36
N ILE A 94 -14.26 1.35 1.41
CA ILE A 94 -14.09 0.95 0.01
C ILE A 94 -12.59 0.80 -0.23
N VAL A 95 -12.20 -0.29 -0.87
CA VAL A 95 -10.82 -0.55 -1.28
C VAL A 95 -10.78 -0.67 -2.78
N ILE A 96 -9.87 0.07 -3.40
CA ILE A 96 -9.60 0.04 -4.83
C ILE A 96 -8.13 -0.36 -5.00
N HIS A 97 -7.91 -1.47 -5.66
CA HIS A 97 -6.58 -1.86 -6.14
C HIS A 97 -6.49 -1.55 -7.63
N VAL A 98 -5.45 -0.87 -8.04
CA VAL A 98 -5.27 -0.46 -9.43
C VAL A 98 -3.81 -0.51 -9.85
N SER A 99 -3.54 -1.09 -11.03
CA SER A 99 -2.19 -1.21 -11.58
C SER A 99 -1.75 0.03 -12.36
N ASP A 100 -0.44 0.15 -12.59
CA ASP A 100 0.13 1.16 -13.50
C ASP A 100 -0.48 1.08 -14.90
N SER A 101 -0.73 -0.13 -15.42
CA SER A 101 -1.35 -0.33 -16.75
C SER A 101 -2.75 0.26 -16.80
N THR A 102 -3.57 -0.01 -15.80
CA THR A 102 -4.94 0.52 -15.71
C THR A 102 -4.94 2.04 -15.63
N LEU A 103 -4.08 2.64 -14.78
CA LEU A 103 -3.96 4.10 -14.68
C LEU A 103 -3.47 4.73 -16.00
N LYS A 104 -2.60 4.02 -16.73
CA LYS A 104 -2.13 4.44 -18.05
C LYS A 104 -3.26 4.40 -19.09
N ASP A 105 -4.04 3.33 -19.11
CA ASP A 105 -5.15 3.15 -20.04
C ASP A 105 -6.28 4.19 -19.81
N MET A 106 -6.47 4.62 -18.55
CA MET A 106 -7.37 5.71 -18.19
C MET A 106 -6.81 7.10 -18.52
N SER A 107 -5.53 7.21 -18.85
CA SER A 107 -4.88 8.49 -19.12
C SER A 107 -5.09 8.93 -20.58
N THR A 108 -5.14 10.25 -20.78
CA THR A 108 -5.23 10.88 -22.10
C THR A 108 -4.03 11.81 -22.33
N ALA A 109 -3.89 12.36 -23.53
CA ALA A 109 -2.87 13.37 -23.80
C ALA A 109 -3.00 14.63 -22.91
N GLN A 110 -4.23 14.97 -22.51
CA GLN A 110 -4.51 16.10 -21.61
C GLN A 110 -4.42 15.74 -20.13
N THR A 111 -4.84 14.53 -19.76
CA THR A 111 -4.97 14.11 -18.36
C THR A 111 -4.18 12.83 -18.13
N ASN A 112 -3.04 12.95 -17.48
CA ASN A 112 -2.19 11.80 -17.16
C ASN A 112 -2.37 11.41 -15.69
N ILE A 113 -3.29 10.48 -15.42
CA ILE A 113 -3.61 9.99 -14.07
C ILE A 113 -2.42 9.24 -13.48
N LEU A 114 -1.77 8.37 -14.25
CA LEU A 114 -0.60 7.62 -13.81
C LEU A 114 0.50 8.55 -13.26
N ARG A 115 0.74 9.68 -13.94
CA ARG A 115 1.72 10.67 -13.47
C ARG A 115 1.33 11.30 -12.14
N VAL A 116 0.03 11.52 -11.90
CA VAL A 116 -0.46 12.05 -10.61
C VAL A 116 -0.15 11.05 -9.50
N PHE A 117 -0.47 9.78 -9.71
CA PHE A 117 -0.17 8.73 -8.74
C PHE A 117 1.33 8.55 -8.49
N HIS A 118 2.16 8.51 -9.54
CA HIS A 118 3.62 8.40 -9.40
C HIS A 118 4.26 9.57 -8.63
N LYS A 119 3.68 10.76 -8.69
CA LYS A 119 4.20 11.94 -7.99
C LYS A 119 3.64 12.09 -6.58
N ASN A 120 2.57 11.39 -6.27
CA ASN A 120 1.89 11.52 -5.00
C ASN A 120 2.79 11.13 -3.83
N LYS A 121 2.95 12.04 -2.89
CA LYS A 121 3.65 11.81 -1.62
C LYS A 121 2.70 11.84 -0.42
N ALA A 122 1.47 12.32 -0.63
CA ALA A 122 0.46 12.36 0.40
C ALA A 122 -0.17 10.97 0.55
N HIS A 123 0.10 10.30 1.67
CA HIS A 123 -0.52 9.01 1.94
C HIS A 123 -1.98 9.10 2.38
N ILE A 124 -2.40 10.24 2.89
CA ILE A 124 -3.77 10.43 3.38
C ILE A 124 -4.30 11.77 2.87
N LEU A 125 -5.42 11.69 2.18
CA LEU A 125 -6.22 12.82 1.74
C LEU A 125 -7.48 12.89 2.60
N HIS A 126 -8.11 14.06 2.67
CA HIS A 126 -9.38 14.20 3.36
C HIS A 126 -10.42 14.78 2.39
N PHE A 127 -11.50 14.04 2.18
CA PHE A 127 -12.67 14.48 1.40
C PHE A 127 -13.64 15.18 2.33
N SER A 128 -14.20 16.30 1.88
CA SER A 128 -15.31 16.94 2.58
C SER A 128 -16.53 16.02 2.63
N LYS A 129 -17.51 16.38 3.43
CA LYS A 129 -18.76 15.61 3.50
C LYS A 129 -19.43 15.52 2.13
N GLU A 130 -19.47 16.62 1.39
CA GLU A 130 -20.07 16.71 0.05
C GLU A 130 -19.29 15.88 -0.98
N GLU A 131 -17.96 15.93 -0.95
CA GLU A 131 -17.08 15.09 -1.78
C GLU A 131 -17.30 13.60 -1.50
N MET A 132 -17.42 13.22 -0.24
CA MET A 132 -17.71 11.84 0.17
C MET A 132 -19.10 11.38 -0.28
N GLU A 133 -20.13 12.20 -0.10
CA GLU A 133 -21.49 11.89 -0.55
C GLU A 133 -21.51 11.63 -2.07
N GLN A 134 -20.84 12.48 -2.85
CA GLN A 134 -20.71 12.30 -4.28
C GLN A 134 -19.93 11.03 -4.64
N PHE A 135 -18.78 10.78 -3.95
CA PHE A 135 -17.98 9.58 -4.17
C PHE A 135 -18.77 8.31 -3.87
N LEU A 136 -19.47 8.26 -2.74
CA LEU A 136 -20.29 7.11 -2.34
C LEU A 136 -21.48 6.91 -3.30
N SER A 137 -22.10 7.98 -3.79
CA SER A 137 -23.15 7.91 -4.80
C SER A 137 -22.64 7.30 -6.10
N ASN A 138 -21.47 7.75 -6.58
CA ASN A 138 -20.83 7.19 -7.76
C ASN A 138 -20.46 5.72 -7.56
N HIS A 139 -19.86 5.39 -6.41
CA HIS A 139 -19.54 4.01 -6.07
C HIS A 139 -20.78 3.10 -6.04
N HIS A 140 -21.93 3.62 -5.57
CA HIS A 140 -23.18 2.85 -5.51
C HIS A 140 -23.68 2.42 -6.90
N GLN A 141 -23.30 3.11 -7.96
CA GLN A 141 -23.66 2.75 -9.34
C GLN A 141 -22.85 1.57 -9.89
N MET A 142 -21.72 1.23 -9.24
CA MET A 142 -20.79 0.19 -9.73
C MET A 142 -21.12 -1.26 -9.40
N PRO A 143 -21.95 -1.63 -8.38
CA PRO A 143 -21.90 -2.95 -7.80
C PRO A 143 -22.07 -4.06 -8.83
N ASN A 144 -21.04 -4.89 -8.92
CA ASN A 144 -20.99 -6.11 -9.73
C ASN A 144 -21.19 -5.93 -11.24
N LEU A 145 -20.95 -4.73 -11.81
CA LEU A 145 -21.12 -4.53 -13.25
C LEU A 145 -20.26 -5.50 -14.07
N TRP A 146 -19.00 -5.68 -13.72
CA TRP A 146 -18.10 -6.60 -14.43
C TRP A 146 -18.50 -8.08 -14.32
N ASN A 147 -19.29 -8.44 -13.30
CA ASN A 147 -19.82 -9.79 -13.12
C ASN A 147 -21.16 -10.01 -13.82
N LYS A 148 -21.78 -8.95 -14.33
CA LYS A 148 -23.03 -9.04 -15.09
C LYS A 148 -22.74 -9.43 -16.53
N LYS A 149 -23.51 -10.38 -17.05
CA LYS A 149 -23.47 -10.76 -18.48
C LYS A 149 -24.41 -9.89 -19.34
N GLU A 150 -24.74 -8.69 -18.87
CA GLU A 150 -25.59 -7.74 -19.58
C GLU A 150 -24.75 -6.97 -20.60
N PHE A 151 -25.32 -6.67 -21.75
CA PHE A 151 -24.65 -5.89 -22.80
C PHE A 151 -24.25 -4.50 -22.27
N GLY A 152 -22.94 -4.17 -22.33
CA GLY A 152 -22.38 -2.91 -21.92
C GLY A 152 -22.12 -2.75 -20.41
N ALA A 153 -22.36 -3.79 -19.59
CA ALA A 153 -22.12 -3.73 -18.15
C ALA A 153 -20.63 -3.53 -17.81
N ASP A 154 -19.75 -4.16 -18.57
CA ASP A 154 -18.29 -4.00 -18.50
C ASP A 154 -17.87 -2.56 -18.79
N ILE A 155 -18.37 -1.96 -19.87
CA ILE A 155 -18.09 -0.57 -20.26
C ILE A 155 -18.58 0.40 -19.18
N LEU A 156 -19.77 0.16 -18.62
CA LEU A 156 -20.29 0.98 -17.53
C LEU A 156 -19.42 0.86 -16.26
N GLY A 157 -18.93 -0.35 -15.95
CA GLY A 157 -18.03 -0.57 -14.83
C GLY A 157 -16.74 0.22 -14.97
N ASP A 158 -16.11 0.16 -16.14
CA ASP A 158 -14.89 0.91 -16.45
C ASP A 158 -15.11 2.42 -16.38
N ALA A 159 -16.25 2.91 -16.88
CA ALA A 159 -16.59 4.33 -16.81
C ALA A 159 -16.74 4.81 -15.36
N TRP A 160 -17.40 4.03 -14.49
CA TRP A 160 -17.52 4.37 -13.08
C TRP A 160 -16.19 4.31 -12.35
N LEU A 161 -15.34 3.33 -12.64
CA LEU A 161 -13.98 3.28 -12.09
C LEU A 161 -13.18 4.54 -12.49
N GLN A 162 -13.26 4.96 -13.76
CA GLN A 162 -12.61 6.19 -14.22
C GLN A 162 -13.11 7.42 -13.45
N ILE A 163 -14.41 7.53 -13.20
CA ILE A 163 -14.99 8.62 -12.40
C ILE A 163 -14.38 8.64 -11.00
N LEU A 164 -14.34 7.50 -10.30
CA LEU A 164 -13.78 7.41 -8.95
C LEU A 164 -12.29 7.77 -8.94
N MET A 165 -11.53 7.25 -9.90
CA MET A 165 -10.07 7.50 -9.97
C MET A 165 -9.76 8.97 -10.30
N ILE A 166 -10.59 9.63 -11.12
CA ILE A 166 -10.45 11.07 -11.40
C ILE A 166 -10.75 11.90 -10.16
N GLN A 167 -11.79 11.59 -9.38
CA GLN A 167 -12.08 12.29 -8.12
C GLN A 167 -10.89 12.22 -7.15
N ILE A 168 -10.30 11.04 -7.00
CA ILE A 168 -9.10 10.84 -6.17
C ILE A 168 -7.92 11.64 -6.72
N ALA A 169 -7.64 11.54 -8.02
CA ALA A 169 -6.53 12.24 -8.66
C ALA A 169 -6.67 13.78 -8.58
N GLN A 170 -7.89 14.31 -8.67
CA GLN A 170 -8.16 15.75 -8.48
C GLN A 170 -7.82 16.18 -7.05
N LYS A 171 -8.21 15.37 -6.06
CA LYS A 171 -7.90 15.65 -4.65
C LYS A 171 -6.40 15.58 -4.36
N MET A 172 -5.69 14.61 -4.94
CA MET A 172 -4.22 14.53 -4.87
C MET A 172 -3.56 15.82 -5.38
N ARG A 173 -4.02 16.33 -6.52
CA ARG A 173 -3.48 17.57 -7.10
C ARG A 173 -3.78 18.82 -6.29
N GLN A 174 -4.92 18.86 -5.62
CA GLN A 174 -5.25 19.94 -4.68
C GLN A 174 -4.29 19.92 -3.49
N ALA A 175 -4.07 18.76 -2.90
CA ALA A 175 -3.14 18.58 -1.78
C ALA A 175 -1.69 18.94 -2.13
N GLU A 176 -1.22 18.69 -3.36
CA GLU A 176 0.11 19.13 -3.83
C GLU A 176 0.28 20.66 -3.78
N GLY A 177 -0.80 21.43 -3.96
CA GLY A 177 -0.78 22.90 -3.94
C GLY A 177 -0.87 23.52 -2.54
N GLU A 178 -1.33 22.79 -1.54
CA GLU A 178 -1.55 23.28 -0.17
C GLU A 178 -0.32 23.16 0.75
N GLY A 179 0.77 22.59 0.26
CA GLY A 179 1.98 22.31 1.04
C GLY A 179 1.78 21.14 2.02
N GLU A 180 2.72 20.25 2.07
CA GLU A 180 2.72 19.16 3.05
C GLU A 180 2.58 19.76 4.45
N GLN A 181 1.50 19.46 5.19
CA GLN A 181 1.54 19.61 6.64
C GLN A 181 2.76 18.83 7.13
N GLU A 182 3.70 19.52 7.77
CA GLU A 182 4.88 18.91 8.40
C GLU A 182 4.40 17.89 9.46
N VAL A 183 4.12 16.69 9.01
CA VAL A 183 3.98 15.56 9.92
C VAL A 183 5.38 15.32 10.47
N THR A 184 5.56 15.59 11.74
CA THR A 184 6.84 15.31 12.42
C THR A 184 7.22 13.87 12.18
N ILE A 185 8.15 13.63 11.26
CA ILE A 185 8.62 12.29 10.93
C ILE A 185 9.44 11.80 12.11
N GLY A 186 8.86 10.93 12.92
CA GLY A 186 9.53 10.32 14.06
C GLY A 186 10.74 9.48 13.63
N LEU A 187 11.53 8.99 14.60
CA LEU A 187 12.71 8.16 14.33
C LEU A 187 12.44 7.01 13.36
N VAL A 188 11.30 6.37 13.47
CA VAL A 188 10.93 5.25 12.57
C VAL A 188 10.74 5.74 11.13
N GLY A 189 10.07 6.87 10.92
CA GLY A 189 9.90 7.45 9.58
C GLY A 189 11.26 7.78 8.94
N LYS A 190 12.16 8.46 9.67
CA LYS A 190 13.53 8.74 9.20
C LYS A 190 14.31 7.46 8.89
N THR A 191 14.09 6.39 9.68
CA THR A 191 14.70 5.07 9.41
C THR A 191 14.23 4.51 8.08
N LEU A 192 12.94 4.61 7.80
CA LEU A 192 12.35 4.11 6.56
C LEU A 192 12.78 4.93 5.34
N GLU A 193 12.88 6.25 5.47
CA GLU A 193 13.43 7.13 4.44
C GLU A 193 14.87 6.73 4.10
N TYR A 194 15.72 6.59 5.11
CA TYR A 194 17.10 6.15 4.90
C TYR A 194 17.19 4.79 4.21
N ILE A 195 16.36 3.82 4.63
CA ILE A 195 16.32 2.49 4.00
C ILE A 195 15.89 2.59 2.54
N ASN A 196 14.84 3.35 2.24
CA ASN A 196 14.34 3.49 0.87
C ASN A 196 15.37 4.14 -0.07
N GLU A 197 16.10 5.16 0.39
CA GLU A 197 17.17 5.84 -0.38
C GLU A 197 18.41 4.98 -0.59
N ASN A 198 18.65 4.02 0.30
CA ASN A 198 19.86 3.20 0.30
C ASN A 198 19.60 1.71 0.14
N LEU A 199 18.40 1.32 -0.29
CA LEU A 199 17.92 -0.08 -0.29
C LEU A 199 18.85 -1.04 -1.02
N THR A 200 19.38 -0.62 -2.17
CA THR A 200 20.22 -1.44 -3.04
C THR A 200 21.71 -1.37 -2.68
N LYS A 201 22.08 -0.44 -1.79
CA LYS A 201 23.46 -0.28 -1.33
C LYS A 201 23.80 -1.30 -0.25
N ASP A 202 25.11 -1.44 0.01
CA ASP A 202 25.58 -2.24 1.13
C ASP A 202 25.40 -1.47 2.43
N ILE A 203 24.29 -1.69 3.11
CA ILE A 203 23.95 -1.06 4.39
C ILE A 203 23.80 -2.11 5.48
N SER A 204 24.15 -1.73 6.69
CA SER A 204 23.94 -2.49 7.91
C SER A 204 23.01 -1.75 8.88
N ALA A 205 22.53 -2.45 9.90
CA ALA A 205 21.75 -1.82 10.96
C ALA A 205 22.58 -0.79 11.75
N GLN A 206 23.91 -0.90 11.74
CA GLN A 206 24.80 0.06 12.36
C GLN A 206 24.87 1.35 11.54
N ASP A 207 25.01 1.25 10.21
CA ASP A 207 25.04 2.42 9.33
C ASP A 207 23.77 3.25 9.44
N ILE A 208 22.62 2.59 9.54
CA ILE A 208 21.33 3.27 9.75
C ILE A 208 21.32 3.99 11.10
N ALA A 209 21.81 3.34 12.16
CA ALA A 209 21.84 3.91 13.50
C ALA A 209 22.78 5.13 13.57
N ASP A 210 23.96 5.02 12.95
CA ASP A 210 24.96 6.10 12.89
C ASP A 210 24.42 7.30 12.10
N ALA A 211 23.78 7.07 10.96
CA ALA A 211 23.17 8.13 10.16
C ALA A 211 22.06 8.89 10.91
N LEU A 212 21.37 8.22 11.81
CA LEU A 212 20.30 8.82 12.62
C LEU A 212 20.76 9.28 14.02
N ASN A 213 22.07 9.20 14.32
CA ASN A 213 22.67 9.57 15.60
C ASN A 213 22.02 8.86 16.81
N VAL A 214 21.76 7.56 16.70
CA VAL A 214 21.19 6.74 17.76
C VAL A 214 21.97 5.43 17.91
N SER A 215 21.83 4.74 19.06
CA SER A 215 22.43 3.42 19.19
C SER A 215 21.64 2.38 18.38
N ARG A 216 22.34 1.40 17.79
CA ARG A 216 21.74 0.27 17.06
C ARG A 216 20.69 -0.48 17.90
N SER A 217 20.95 -0.64 19.18
CA SER A 217 20.02 -1.33 20.10
C SER A 217 18.72 -0.55 20.26
N TYR A 218 18.84 0.76 20.50
CA TYR A 218 17.69 1.66 20.61
C TYR A 218 16.87 1.70 19.32
N LEU A 219 17.54 1.87 18.18
CA LEU A 219 16.90 1.86 16.86
C LEU A 219 16.11 0.56 16.62
N SER A 220 16.75 -0.59 16.82
CA SER A 220 16.13 -1.90 16.60
C SER A 220 14.93 -2.13 17.51
N HIS A 221 15.02 -1.71 18.78
CA HIS A 221 13.94 -1.80 19.74
C HIS A 221 12.76 -0.90 19.36
N MET A 222 13.03 0.36 19.07
CA MET A 222 12.01 1.34 18.69
C MET A 222 11.33 0.96 17.37
N PHE A 223 12.12 0.54 16.38
CA PHE A 223 11.59 0.08 15.11
C PHE A 223 10.65 -1.12 15.32
N LYS A 224 11.08 -2.15 16.05
CA LYS A 224 10.26 -3.33 16.34
C LYS A 224 9.01 -2.98 17.15
N LYS A 225 9.13 -2.10 18.15
CA LYS A 225 7.99 -1.66 18.97
C LYS A 225 6.94 -0.93 18.12
N SER A 226 7.37 -0.07 17.21
CA SER A 226 6.47 0.75 16.38
C SER A 226 5.90 -0.01 15.19
N THR A 227 6.70 -0.86 14.53
CA THR A 227 6.30 -1.55 13.31
C THR A 227 5.82 -2.99 13.55
N GLY A 228 6.23 -3.61 14.65
CA GLY A 228 6.07 -5.04 14.91
C GLY A 228 7.13 -5.90 14.20
N TYR A 229 7.98 -5.31 13.37
CA TYR A 229 9.00 -5.97 12.56
C TYR A 229 10.42 -5.72 13.08
N GLY A 230 11.27 -6.73 12.96
CA GLY A 230 12.71 -6.51 13.12
C GLY A 230 13.25 -5.64 11.98
N LEU A 231 14.07 -4.64 12.32
CA LEU A 231 14.63 -3.70 11.35
C LEU A 231 15.25 -4.40 10.12
N TRP A 232 16.07 -5.42 10.35
CA TRP A 232 16.73 -6.12 9.26
C TRP A 232 15.78 -6.99 8.42
N ASN A 233 14.76 -7.59 9.05
CA ASN A 233 13.73 -8.32 8.33
C ASN A 233 12.94 -7.40 7.38
N TYR A 234 12.72 -6.15 7.80
CA TYR A 234 12.10 -5.13 6.95
C TYR A 234 12.97 -4.86 5.71
N VAL A 235 14.28 -4.61 5.89
CA VAL A 235 15.22 -4.39 4.76
C VAL A 235 15.20 -5.56 3.80
N ILE A 236 15.27 -6.79 4.32
CA ILE A 236 15.23 -8.02 3.49
C ILE A 236 13.91 -8.09 2.71
N THR A 237 12.77 -7.85 3.35
CA THR A 237 11.46 -7.88 2.68
C THR A 237 11.40 -6.85 1.54
N LYS A 238 11.83 -5.61 1.78
CA LYS A 238 11.86 -4.56 0.75
C LYS A 238 12.78 -4.95 -0.43
N ARG A 239 13.93 -5.54 -0.16
CA ARG A 239 14.84 -6.05 -1.21
C ARG A 239 14.22 -7.18 -2.02
N LEU A 240 13.53 -8.12 -1.37
CA LEU A 240 12.85 -9.23 -2.05
C LEU A 240 11.75 -8.74 -2.98
N VAL A 241 10.94 -7.78 -2.52
CA VAL A 241 9.89 -7.15 -3.35
C VAL A 241 10.52 -6.40 -4.54
N TYR A 242 11.64 -5.72 -4.32
CA TYR A 242 12.35 -5.07 -5.43
C TYR A 242 12.93 -6.08 -6.43
N ALA A 243 13.50 -7.19 -5.94
CA ALA A 243 14.00 -8.28 -6.80
C ALA A 243 12.87 -8.89 -7.64
N GLN A 244 11.69 -9.11 -7.06
CA GLN A 244 10.53 -9.62 -7.78
C GLN A 244 10.14 -8.69 -8.93
N LYS A 245 10.15 -7.36 -8.73
CA LYS A 245 9.92 -6.39 -9.80
C LYS A 245 10.95 -6.53 -10.94
N LEU A 246 12.24 -6.71 -10.59
CA LEU A 246 13.31 -6.88 -11.58
C LEU A 246 13.08 -8.15 -12.41
N LEU A 247 12.71 -9.26 -11.75
CA LEU A 247 12.37 -10.53 -12.41
C LEU A 247 11.21 -10.39 -13.39
N TRP A 248 10.13 -9.71 -12.99
CA TRP A 248 9.01 -9.43 -13.90
C TRP A 248 9.38 -8.48 -15.03
N GLY A 249 10.36 -7.60 -14.81
CA GLY A 249 10.96 -6.76 -15.85
C GLY A 249 11.88 -7.49 -16.81
N GLY A 250 12.08 -8.83 -16.63
CA GLY A 250 12.91 -9.66 -17.49
C GLY A 250 14.37 -9.81 -17.05
N SER A 251 14.75 -9.29 -15.87
CA SER A 251 16.10 -9.52 -15.32
C SER A 251 16.30 -11.00 -14.97
N SER A 252 17.51 -11.49 -15.14
CA SER A 252 17.88 -12.81 -14.65
C SER A 252 17.83 -12.87 -13.12
N VAL A 253 17.72 -14.09 -12.57
CA VAL A 253 17.72 -14.30 -11.10
C VAL A 253 18.99 -13.76 -10.44
N THR A 254 20.12 -13.88 -11.13
CA THR A 254 21.41 -13.37 -10.65
C THR A 254 21.43 -11.83 -10.62
N GLU A 255 20.98 -11.19 -11.69
CA GLU A 255 20.86 -9.73 -11.74
C GLU A 255 19.90 -9.21 -10.68
N ALA A 256 18.70 -9.79 -10.59
CA ALA A 256 17.71 -9.43 -9.58
C ALA A 256 18.24 -9.54 -8.13
N CYS A 257 19.03 -10.58 -7.85
CA CYS A 257 19.70 -10.75 -6.57
C CYS A 257 20.62 -9.56 -6.24
N TYR A 258 21.57 -9.26 -7.11
CA TYR A 258 22.58 -8.26 -6.80
C TYR A 258 22.06 -6.81 -6.93
N GLU A 259 21.23 -6.53 -7.91
CA GLU A 259 20.62 -5.21 -8.11
C GLU A 259 19.63 -4.86 -6.98
N SER A 260 19.00 -5.84 -6.36
CA SER A 260 18.15 -5.60 -5.19
C SER A 260 18.92 -5.41 -3.88
N GLY A 261 20.25 -5.48 -3.91
CA GLY A 261 21.12 -5.22 -2.78
C GLY A 261 21.49 -6.45 -1.95
N PHE A 262 21.14 -7.66 -2.37
CA PHE A 262 21.68 -8.88 -1.78
C PHE A 262 23.15 -9.04 -2.16
N ARG A 263 23.95 -9.61 -1.24
CA ARG A 263 25.37 -9.92 -1.45
C ARG A 263 25.65 -11.43 -1.48
N ASP A 264 24.71 -12.22 -1.00
CA ASP A 264 24.78 -13.66 -0.92
C ASP A 264 23.60 -14.26 -1.70
N TYR A 265 23.94 -14.93 -2.81
CA TYR A 265 22.93 -15.56 -3.69
C TYR A 265 22.17 -16.68 -2.99
N ALA A 266 22.84 -17.49 -2.16
CA ALA A 266 22.17 -18.59 -1.45
C ALA A 266 21.18 -18.04 -0.41
N HIS A 267 21.57 -16.98 0.31
CA HIS A 267 20.68 -16.28 1.25
C HIS A 267 19.50 -15.63 0.51
N PHE A 268 19.74 -15.04 -0.68
CA PHE A 268 18.67 -14.49 -1.53
C PHE A 268 17.66 -15.55 -1.92
N ILE A 269 18.10 -16.67 -2.54
CA ILE A 269 17.21 -17.76 -2.97
C ILE A 269 16.39 -18.29 -1.78
N LYS A 270 17.05 -18.59 -0.65
CA LYS A 270 16.37 -19.10 0.55
C LYS A 270 15.31 -18.11 1.05
N SER A 271 15.63 -16.83 1.08
CA SER A 271 14.71 -15.79 1.55
C SER A 271 13.57 -15.57 0.56
N PHE A 272 13.85 -15.59 -0.73
CA PHE A 272 12.86 -15.43 -1.81
C PHE A 272 11.86 -16.59 -1.80
N THR A 273 12.34 -17.83 -1.79
CA THR A 273 11.49 -19.04 -1.72
C THR A 273 10.63 -19.04 -0.45
N LYS A 274 11.21 -18.66 0.70
CA LYS A 274 10.46 -18.58 1.96
C LYS A 274 9.35 -17.54 1.90
N THR A 275 9.57 -16.43 1.22
CA THR A 275 8.63 -15.30 1.18
C THR A 275 7.53 -15.52 0.14
N PHE A 276 7.89 -15.98 -1.07
CA PHE A 276 6.95 -16.08 -2.20
C PHE A 276 6.51 -17.51 -2.53
N GLY A 277 7.09 -18.51 -1.89
CA GLY A 277 6.70 -19.93 -2.09
C GLY A 277 7.18 -20.53 -3.41
N CYS A 278 8.00 -19.80 -4.19
CA CYS A 278 8.56 -20.22 -5.47
C CYS A 278 10.08 -19.92 -5.53
N SER A 279 10.78 -20.67 -6.37
CA SER A 279 12.23 -20.51 -6.61
C SER A 279 12.49 -20.12 -8.05
#